data_60f050335d5d872783c8095a319322b3
#
_entry.id   60f050335d5d872783c8095a319322b3
#
_cell.length_a   1.000
_cell.length_b   1.000
_cell.length_c   1.000
_cell.angle_alpha   90.00
_cell.angle_beta   90.00
_cell.angle_gamma   90.00
#
_symmetry.space_group_name_H-M   'P 1'
#
loop_
_entity.id
_entity.type
_entity.pdbx_description
1 polymer ?
#
loop_
_entity_poly.entity_id
_entity_poly.type
_entity_poly.pdbx_seq_one_letter_code
_entity_poly.pdbx_strand_id
1 'polypeptide(L)'
;MIKKLIDPELLANLEPSIDFDIWADLPTTRIKYTAMQQERISEFQPLDHVPFRDHYLSAMQNNHEIRVRVYHPTNITGPAPALLWLHGGGYVLGTIDTEVPMMQLMADGVGCAIVAVEYRLAPEHPFPSPLNDCYATISWLVKNAESLNIDSGRIAIGGISAGAGLAAGLALMVRDRGEFNLSFQLLLCPMLDDRNELVSTHFPLTGISW
;
A
#
# COMPACT_ATOMS: atom_id res chain seq x y z
N MET A 1 -19.16 26.91 -1.75
CA MET A 1 -18.08 27.88 -2.07
C MET A 1 -16.84 27.19 -2.66
N ILE A 2 -16.44 26.04 -2.13
CA ILE A 2 -15.23 25.29 -2.52
C ILE A 2 -15.26 24.83 -3.99
N LYS A 3 -16.40 24.32 -4.50
CA LYS A 3 -16.53 23.83 -5.89
C LYS A 3 -16.13 24.86 -6.96
N LYS A 4 -16.14 26.17 -6.64
CA LYS A 4 -15.71 27.24 -7.56
C LYS A 4 -14.19 27.37 -7.70
N LEU A 5 -13.43 26.71 -6.82
CA LEU A 5 -11.97 26.72 -6.83
C LEU A 5 -11.38 25.48 -7.54
N ILE A 6 -12.25 24.56 -7.97
CA ILE A 6 -11.85 23.33 -8.63
C ILE A 6 -11.98 23.54 -10.14
N ASP A 7 -10.99 23.07 -10.88
CA ASP A 7 -11.02 23.07 -12.33
C ASP A 7 -12.30 22.35 -12.83
N PRO A 8 -13.06 22.95 -13.78
CA PRO A 8 -14.29 22.35 -14.30
C PRO A 8 -14.11 20.93 -14.85
N GLU A 9 -12.96 20.62 -15.47
CA GLU A 9 -12.67 19.28 -15.99
C GLU A 9 -12.54 18.25 -14.84
N LEU A 10 -11.92 18.66 -13.73
CA LEU A 10 -11.83 17.83 -12.53
C LEU A 10 -13.16 17.73 -11.79
N LEU A 11 -13.93 18.83 -11.77
CA LEU A 11 -15.23 18.87 -11.09
C LEU A 11 -16.21 17.86 -11.67
N ALA A 12 -16.17 17.62 -13.00
CA ALA A 12 -17.04 16.66 -13.68
C ALA A 12 -16.74 15.20 -13.25
N ASN A 13 -15.51 14.94 -12.80
CA ASN A 13 -15.03 13.62 -12.37
C ASN A 13 -14.91 13.50 -10.84
N LEU A 14 -15.25 14.57 -10.10
CA LEU A 14 -15.33 14.49 -8.64
C LEU A 14 -16.50 13.59 -8.28
N GLU A 15 -16.19 12.37 -7.92
CA GLU A 15 -17.17 11.50 -7.30
C GLU A 15 -17.77 12.19 -6.06
N PRO A 16 -19.03 11.93 -5.72
CA PRO A 16 -19.58 12.42 -4.47
C PRO A 16 -18.58 12.03 -3.38
N SER A 17 -18.01 13.03 -2.73
CA SER A 17 -17.14 12.81 -1.58
C SER A 17 -17.87 11.83 -0.67
N ILE A 18 -17.17 10.76 -0.30
CA ILE A 18 -17.70 9.80 0.63
C ILE A 18 -17.99 10.60 1.91
N ASP A 19 -19.27 10.92 2.13
CA ASP A 19 -19.73 11.63 3.32
C ASP A 19 -19.72 10.64 4.50
N PHE A 20 -18.53 10.17 4.83
CA PHE A 20 -18.27 9.32 5.99
C PHE A 20 -17.56 10.16 7.04
N ASP A 21 -18.21 10.35 8.17
CA ASP A 21 -17.45 10.59 9.38
C ASP A 21 -16.73 9.29 9.74
N ILE A 22 -15.49 9.14 9.23
CA ILE A 22 -14.67 7.94 9.42
C ILE A 22 -14.55 7.59 10.91
N TRP A 23 -14.57 8.61 11.76
CA TRP A 23 -14.32 8.46 13.19
C TRP A 23 -15.58 8.16 13.99
N ALA A 24 -16.77 8.46 13.47
CA ALA A 24 -18.04 8.20 14.17
C ALA A 24 -18.30 6.70 14.30
N ASP A 25 -17.99 5.90 13.25
CA ASP A 25 -18.16 4.46 13.25
C ASP A 25 -17.15 3.80 12.28
N LEU A 26 -15.90 3.67 12.72
CA LEU A 26 -14.84 3.11 11.91
C LEU A 26 -15.09 1.66 11.44
N PRO A 27 -15.63 0.73 12.25
CA PRO A 27 -15.96 -0.61 11.77
C PRO A 27 -16.93 -0.61 10.58
N THR A 28 -18.01 0.14 10.67
CA THR A 28 -18.98 0.26 9.57
C THR A 28 -18.36 0.97 8.36
N THR A 29 -17.52 1.98 8.58
CA THR A 29 -16.80 2.68 7.51
C THR A 29 -15.87 1.73 6.77
N ARG A 30 -15.14 0.85 7.44
CA ARG A 30 -14.27 -0.16 6.82
C ARG A 30 -15.06 -1.10 5.91
N ILE A 31 -16.21 -1.58 6.36
CA ILE A 31 -17.07 -2.46 5.56
C ILE A 31 -17.55 -1.73 4.29
N LYS A 32 -18.07 -0.52 4.43
CA LYS A 32 -18.54 0.28 3.29
C LYS A 32 -17.44 0.63 2.32
N TYR A 33 -16.27 1.04 2.84
CA TYR A 33 -15.10 1.36 2.01
C TYR A 33 -14.64 0.15 1.21
N THR A 34 -14.50 -1.01 1.85
CA THR A 34 -14.10 -2.25 1.17
C THR A 34 -15.12 -2.65 0.11
N ALA A 35 -16.42 -2.59 0.41
CA ALA A 35 -17.47 -2.90 -0.56
C ALA A 35 -17.43 -1.98 -1.77
N MET A 36 -17.27 -0.67 -1.56
CA MET A 36 -17.14 0.31 -2.64
C MET A 36 -15.89 0.03 -3.50
N GLN A 37 -14.76 -0.28 -2.89
CA GLN A 37 -13.55 -0.62 -3.64
C GLN A 37 -13.71 -1.93 -4.43
N GLN A 38 -14.37 -2.94 -3.86
CA GLN A 38 -14.69 -4.19 -4.55
C GLN A 38 -15.60 -3.96 -5.76
N GLU A 39 -16.61 -3.08 -5.64
CA GLU A 39 -17.46 -2.69 -6.76
C GLU A 39 -16.66 -2.04 -7.90
N ARG A 40 -15.75 -1.12 -7.56
CA ARG A 40 -14.87 -0.46 -8.54
C ARG A 40 -14.01 -1.43 -9.35
N ILE A 41 -13.57 -2.52 -8.74
CA ILE A 41 -12.73 -3.51 -9.40
C ILE A 41 -13.51 -4.69 -9.97
N SER A 42 -14.84 -4.72 -9.82
CA SER A 42 -15.69 -5.87 -10.19
C SER A 42 -15.65 -6.23 -11.68
N GLU A 43 -15.40 -5.24 -12.54
CA GLU A 43 -15.30 -5.44 -14.00
C GLU A 43 -13.88 -5.79 -14.47
N PHE A 44 -12.90 -5.75 -13.56
CA PHE A 44 -11.53 -6.09 -13.92
C PHE A 44 -11.41 -7.56 -14.28
N GLN A 45 -10.81 -7.83 -15.43
CA GLN A 45 -10.47 -9.19 -15.83
C GLN A 45 -9.06 -9.52 -15.38
N PRO A 46 -8.88 -10.48 -14.45
CA PRO A 46 -7.56 -10.86 -13.97
C PRO A 46 -6.61 -11.27 -15.10
N LEU A 47 -5.34 -10.94 -14.94
CA LEU A 47 -4.30 -11.31 -15.89
C LEU A 47 -3.77 -12.71 -15.56
N ASP A 48 -4.14 -13.72 -16.34
CA ASP A 48 -3.74 -15.13 -16.11
C ASP A 48 -2.21 -15.33 -16.08
N HIS A 49 -1.46 -14.50 -16.80
CA HIS A 49 0.00 -14.53 -16.83
C HIS A 49 0.66 -13.79 -15.67
N VAL A 50 -0.14 -13.18 -14.78
CA VAL A 50 0.30 -12.57 -13.53
C VAL A 50 -0.44 -13.22 -12.36
N PRO A 51 -0.20 -14.51 -12.09
CA PRO A 51 -0.81 -15.18 -10.94
C PRO A 51 -0.29 -14.59 -9.64
N PHE A 52 -1.05 -14.80 -8.56
CA PHE A 52 -0.59 -14.47 -7.22
C PHE A 52 -0.77 -15.63 -6.25
N ARG A 53 0.01 -15.56 -5.16
CA ARG A 53 -0.08 -16.49 -4.04
C ARG A 53 0.00 -15.76 -2.73
N ASP A 54 -0.86 -16.13 -1.77
CA ASP A 54 -0.80 -15.63 -0.41
C ASP A 54 0.20 -16.46 0.41
N HIS A 55 1.00 -15.76 1.20
CA HIS A 55 1.92 -16.28 2.19
C HIS A 55 1.57 -15.69 3.55
N TYR A 56 1.84 -16.43 4.60
CA TYR A 56 1.54 -16.04 5.97
C TYR A 56 2.83 -16.07 6.79
N LEU A 57 3.19 -14.93 7.34
CA LEU A 57 4.41 -14.73 8.10
C LEU A 57 4.10 -14.66 9.57
N SER A 58 4.81 -15.42 10.39
CA SER A 58 4.76 -15.22 11.85
C SER A 58 5.58 -13.98 12.20
N ALA A 59 4.92 -12.92 12.65
CA ALA A 59 5.63 -11.76 13.19
C ALA A 59 6.39 -12.16 14.45
N MET A 60 7.62 -11.66 14.62
CA MET A 60 8.48 -11.98 15.77
C MET A 60 7.89 -11.53 17.12
N GLN A 61 6.89 -10.67 17.12
CA GLN A 61 6.22 -10.18 18.31
C GLN A 61 4.74 -10.60 18.30
N ASN A 62 4.30 -11.20 19.40
CA ASN A 62 2.91 -11.49 19.73
C ASN A 62 2.16 -12.57 18.92
N ASN A 63 2.81 -13.51 18.29
CA ASN A 63 2.15 -14.58 17.50
C ASN A 63 1.16 -14.05 16.44
N HIS A 64 1.39 -12.83 15.96
CA HIS A 64 0.57 -12.26 14.91
C HIS A 64 1.03 -12.80 13.55
N GLU A 65 0.05 -13.14 12.72
CA GLU A 65 0.27 -13.59 11.35
C GLU A 65 0.05 -12.43 10.36
N ILE A 66 1.05 -12.17 9.52
CA ILE A 66 0.99 -11.14 8.48
C ILE A 66 0.71 -11.84 7.15
N ARG A 67 -0.42 -11.51 6.51
CA ARG A 67 -0.71 -11.98 5.15
C ARG A 67 0.06 -11.13 4.13
N VAL A 68 0.77 -11.82 3.24
CA VAL A 68 1.54 -11.21 2.17
C VAL A 68 1.14 -11.86 0.86
N ARG A 69 0.81 -11.07 -0.15
CA ARG A 69 0.46 -11.55 -1.49
C ARG A 69 1.59 -11.27 -2.48
N VAL A 70 2.09 -12.34 -3.09
CA VAL A 70 3.14 -12.25 -4.11
C VAL A 70 2.52 -12.45 -5.49
N TYR A 71 2.58 -11.42 -6.32
CA TYR A 71 2.27 -11.46 -7.74
C TYR A 71 3.56 -11.70 -8.51
N HIS A 72 3.60 -12.72 -9.34
CA HIS A 72 4.80 -13.04 -10.11
C HIS A 72 4.45 -13.33 -11.58
N PRO A 73 4.79 -12.40 -12.51
CA PRO A 73 4.53 -12.63 -13.94
C PRO A 73 5.25 -13.88 -14.45
N THR A 74 4.54 -14.71 -15.23
CA THR A 74 5.07 -15.98 -15.75
C THR A 74 6.00 -15.80 -16.94
N ASN A 75 5.99 -14.62 -17.57
CA ASN A 75 6.80 -14.27 -18.73
C ASN A 75 8.20 -13.73 -18.38
N ILE A 76 8.54 -13.63 -17.10
CA ILE A 76 9.88 -13.18 -16.66
C ILE A 76 10.83 -14.38 -16.69
N THR A 77 11.96 -14.22 -17.37
CA THR A 77 13.03 -15.21 -17.40
C THR A 77 14.09 -14.92 -16.33
N GLY A 78 14.37 -15.91 -15.47
CA GLY A 78 15.29 -15.76 -14.33
C GLY A 78 14.70 -15.02 -13.13
N PRO A 79 15.52 -14.69 -12.12
CA PRO A 79 15.08 -14.00 -10.92
C PRO A 79 14.53 -12.59 -11.22
N ALA A 80 13.28 -12.33 -10.83
CA ALA A 80 12.59 -11.08 -11.07
C ALA A 80 13.07 -9.96 -10.13
N PRO A 81 13.11 -8.68 -10.56
CA PRO A 81 13.11 -7.58 -9.61
C PRO A 81 11.79 -7.60 -8.82
N ALA A 82 11.78 -7.05 -7.61
CA ALA A 82 10.57 -7.03 -6.80
C ALA A 82 10.27 -5.64 -6.23
N LEU A 83 8.98 -5.32 -6.11
CA LEU A 83 8.48 -4.15 -5.41
C LEU A 83 7.65 -4.61 -4.21
N LEU A 84 8.11 -4.30 -3.00
CA LEU A 84 7.29 -4.38 -1.80
C LEU A 84 6.30 -3.23 -1.82
N TRP A 85 5.01 -3.55 -1.84
CA TRP A 85 3.93 -2.56 -1.97
C TRP A 85 3.10 -2.44 -0.70
N LEU A 86 2.86 -1.20 -0.28
CA LEU A 86 2.09 -0.84 0.91
C LEU A 86 0.85 -0.04 0.48
N HIS A 87 -0.33 -0.59 0.79
CA HIS A 87 -1.60 0.01 0.39
C HIS A 87 -1.90 1.34 1.10
N GLY A 88 -2.78 2.14 0.51
CA GLY A 88 -3.31 3.36 1.11
C GLY A 88 -4.43 3.09 2.12
N GLY A 89 -5.04 4.17 2.63
CA GLY A 89 -6.20 4.08 3.54
C GLY A 89 -6.02 4.78 4.87
N GLY A 90 -5.18 5.82 4.95
CA GLY A 90 -5.01 6.67 6.14
C GLY A 90 -4.56 5.91 7.39
N TYR A 91 -3.89 4.78 7.25
CA TYR A 91 -3.49 3.83 8.32
C TYR A 91 -4.66 3.14 9.04
N VAL A 92 -5.91 3.41 8.67
CA VAL A 92 -7.13 2.91 9.33
C VAL A 92 -8.03 2.11 8.40
N LEU A 93 -7.84 2.22 7.08
CA LEU A 93 -8.60 1.56 6.01
C LEU A 93 -7.65 0.82 5.06
N GLY A 94 -8.23 0.07 4.13
CA GLY A 94 -7.51 -0.61 3.05
C GLY A 94 -7.26 -2.09 3.32
N THR A 95 -7.03 -2.81 2.23
CA THR A 95 -6.66 -4.23 2.22
C THR A 95 -6.04 -4.55 0.85
N ILE A 96 -5.12 -5.52 0.82
CA ILE A 96 -4.50 -5.98 -0.43
C ILE A 96 -5.50 -6.60 -1.40
N ASP A 97 -6.69 -7.01 -0.93
CA ASP A 97 -7.70 -7.64 -1.78
C ASP A 97 -8.34 -6.65 -2.76
N THR A 98 -8.38 -5.37 -2.42
CA THR A 98 -8.95 -4.33 -3.28
C THR A 98 -7.95 -3.72 -4.27
N GLU A 99 -6.69 -4.10 -4.20
CA GLU A 99 -5.62 -3.59 -5.06
C GLU A 99 -5.18 -4.56 -6.17
N VAL A 100 -5.84 -5.72 -6.30
CA VAL A 100 -5.49 -6.76 -7.28
C VAL A 100 -5.30 -6.22 -8.70
N PRO A 101 -6.21 -5.39 -9.26
CA PRO A 101 -6.03 -4.85 -10.60
C PRO A 101 -4.75 -4.03 -10.75
N MET A 102 -4.51 -3.13 -9.81
CA MET A 102 -3.33 -2.26 -9.83
C MET A 102 -2.04 -3.08 -9.70
N MET A 103 -2.03 -4.09 -8.83
CA MET A 103 -0.85 -4.94 -8.63
C MET A 103 -0.55 -5.78 -9.86
N GLN A 104 -1.56 -6.38 -10.51
CA GLN A 104 -1.35 -7.16 -11.72
C GLN A 104 -0.89 -6.29 -12.89
N LEU A 105 -1.53 -5.13 -13.11
CA LEU A 105 -1.15 -4.20 -14.17
C LEU A 105 0.26 -3.64 -13.96
N MET A 106 0.63 -3.33 -12.72
CA MET A 106 1.97 -2.84 -12.40
C MET A 106 3.02 -3.95 -12.58
N ALA A 107 2.74 -5.17 -12.13
CA ALA A 107 3.63 -6.31 -12.29
C ALA A 107 3.90 -6.62 -13.77
N ASP A 108 2.85 -6.60 -14.60
CA ASP A 108 2.92 -6.82 -16.05
C ASP A 108 3.67 -5.69 -16.74
N GLY A 109 3.24 -4.44 -16.53
CA GLY A 109 3.77 -3.28 -17.24
C GLY A 109 5.23 -2.96 -16.92
N VAL A 110 5.68 -3.28 -15.69
CA VAL A 110 7.07 -3.05 -15.25
C VAL A 110 7.94 -4.30 -15.45
N GLY A 111 7.35 -5.48 -15.50
CA GLY A 111 8.09 -6.75 -15.55
C GLY A 111 8.78 -7.06 -14.21
N CYS A 112 8.07 -6.94 -13.11
CA CYS A 112 8.59 -7.23 -11.77
C CYS A 112 7.58 -8.04 -10.94
N ALA A 113 8.07 -8.73 -9.91
CA ALA A 113 7.20 -9.28 -8.88
C ALA A 113 6.68 -8.16 -7.98
N ILE A 114 5.40 -8.24 -7.55
CA ILE A 114 4.86 -7.33 -6.53
C ILE A 114 4.60 -8.14 -5.26
N VAL A 115 5.02 -7.60 -4.13
CA VAL A 115 4.83 -8.20 -2.81
C VAL A 115 3.97 -7.23 -1.98
N ALA A 116 2.65 -7.45 -1.96
CA ALA A 116 1.70 -6.62 -1.25
C ALA A 116 1.51 -7.09 0.20
N VAL A 117 1.49 -6.15 1.14
CA VAL A 117 1.46 -6.43 2.59
C VAL A 117 0.11 -6.05 3.18
N GLU A 118 -0.54 -7.00 3.85
CA GLU A 118 -1.68 -6.75 4.72
C GLU A 118 -1.17 -6.34 6.11
N TYR A 119 -0.74 -5.10 6.24
CA TYR A 119 -0.23 -4.60 7.52
C TYR A 119 -1.37 -4.26 8.48
N ARG A 120 -1.13 -4.38 9.78
CA ARG A 120 -2.11 -4.05 10.83
C ARG A 120 -2.47 -2.58 10.82
N LEU A 121 -3.74 -2.28 11.10
CA LEU A 121 -4.31 -0.94 11.05
C LEU A 121 -4.53 -0.35 12.45
N ALA A 122 -4.47 0.97 12.53
CA ALA A 122 -4.92 1.74 13.68
C ALA A 122 -6.48 1.81 13.69
N PRO A 123 -7.12 2.06 14.83
CA PRO A 123 -6.54 2.28 16.17
C PRO A 123 -6.18 1.00 16.90
N GLU A 124 -6.59 -0.19 16.43
CA GLU A 124 -6.37 -1.47 17.11
C GLU A 124 -4.88 -1.77 17.26
N HIS A 125 -4.12 -1.38 16.24
CA HIS A 125 -2.67 -1.57 16.18
C HIS A 125 -1.98 -0.27 15.74
N PRO A 126 -1.82 0.70 16.66
CA PRO A 126 -1.22 1.99 16.32
C PRO A 126 0.28 1.85 15.98
N PHE A 127 0.88 2.96 15.57
CA PHE A 127 2.33 3.04 15.41
C PHE A 127 3.05 2.48 16.67
N PRO A 128 4.11 1.66 16.51
CA PRO A 128 4.79 1.32 15.26
C PRO A 128 4.34 -0.02 14.62
N SER A 129 3.17 -0.57 14.97
CA SER A 129 2.75 -1.91 14.52
C SER A 129 2.74 -2.07 12.99
N PRO A 130 2.14 -1.15 12.20
CA PRO A 130 2.15 -1.25 10.75
C PRO A 130 3.57 -1.26 10.17
N LEU A 131 4.43 -0.39 10.67
CA LEU A 131 5.82 -0.29 10.21
C LEU A 131 6.62 -1.56 10.53
N ASN A 132 6.40 -2.17 11.70
CA ASN A 132 7.04 -3.42 12.10
C ASN A 132 6.59 -4.59 11.21
N ASP A 133 5.32 -4.64 10.80
CA ASP A 133 4.81 -5.63 9.87
C ASP A 133 5.48 -5.50 8.49
N CYS A 134 5.61 -4.26 8.00
CA CYS A 134 6.31 -3.98 6.75
C CYS A 134 7.79 -4.38 6.83
N TYR A 135 8.45 -4.10 7.97
CA TYR A 135 9.84 -4.51 8.17
C TYR A 135 10.00 -6.04 8.25
N ALA A 136 9.11 -6.72 8.95
CA ALA A 136 9.11 -8.19 8.99
C ALA A 136 8.94 -8.77 7.58
N THR A 137 8.05 -8.18 6.78
CA THR A 137 7.81 -8.62 5.41
C THR A 137 9.02 -8.43 4.50
N ILE A 138 9.69 -7.26 4.54
CA ILE A 138 10.87 -7.08 3.68
C ILE A 138 12.02 -7.98 4.12
N SER A 139 12.19 -8.21 5.41
CA SER A 139 13.18 -9.17 5.94
C SER A 139 12.89 -10.59 5.46
N TRP A 140 11.61 -10.99 5.45
CA TRP A 140 11.18 -12.28 4.91
C TRP A 140 11.41 -12.34 3.41
N LEU A 141 11.06 -11.30 2.66
CA LEU A 141 11.26 -11.25 1.21
C LEU A 141 12.72 -11.47 0.83
N VAL A 142 13.65 -10.76 1.48
CA VAL A 142 15.09 -10.92 1.22
C VAL A 142 15.55 -12.34 1.53
N LYS A 143 15.12 -12.93 2.64
CA LYS A 143 15.49 -14.29 3.06
C LYS A 143 14.94 -15.38 2.13
N ASN A 144 13.79 -15.15 1.52
CA ASN A 144 13.10 -16.12 0.66
C ASN A 144 13.20 -15.78 -0.83
N ALA A 145 13.99 -14.78 -1.22
CA ALA A 145 14.08 -14.27 -2.58
C ALA A 145 14.38 -15.38 -3.60
N GLU A 146 15.33 -16.27 -3.31
CA GLU A 146 15.69 -17.39 -4.17
C GLU A 146 14.50 -18.34 -4.39
N SER A 147 13.78 -18.74 -3.33
CA SER A 147 12.63 -19.64 -3.42
C SER A 147 11.43 -19.02 -4.12
N LEU A 148 11.36 -17.68 -4.13
CA LEU A 148 10.34 -16.89 -4.83
C LEU A 148 10.74 -16.53 -6.27
N ASN A 149 11.92 -16.97 -6.72
CA ASN A 149 12.54 -16.56 -8.00
C ASN A 149 12.65 -15.03 -8.13
N ILE A 150 13.08 -14.36 -7.04
CA ILE A 150 13.28 -12.92 -6.95
C ILE A 150 14.78 -12.62 -6.79
N ASP A 151 15.24 -11.56 -7.43
CA ASP A 151 16.60 -11.05 -7.28
C ASP A 151 16.68 -10.16 -6.03
N SER A 152 17.34 -10.66 -4.99
CA SER A 152 17.52 -9.93 -3.72
C SER A 152 18.32 -8.63 -3.85
N GLY A 153 19.08 -8.46 -4.91
CA GLY A 153 19.81 -7.24 -5.23
C GLY A 153 18.94 -6.18 -5.93
N ARG A 154 17.72 -6.52 -6.35
CA ARG A 154 16.79 -5.63 -7.06
C ARG A 154 15.44 -5.55 -6.37
N ILE A 155 15.45 -5.28 -5.07
CA ILE A 155 14.23 -5.06 -4.28
C ILE A 155 13.99 -3.57 -4.10
N ALA A 156 12.80 -3.12 -4.50
CA ALA A 156 12.28 -1.78 -4.29
C ALA A 156 11.19 -1.80 -3.21
N ILE A 157 10.88 -0.62 -2.67
CA ILE A 157 9.70 -0.42 -1.81
C ILE A 157 8.84 0.70 -2.37
N GLY A 158 7.53 0.61 -2.16
CA GLY A 158 6.62 1.65 -2.58
C GLY A 158 5.27 1.57 -1.90
N GLY A 159 4.45 2.57 -2.15
CA GLY A 159 3.09 2.62 -1.63
C GLY A 159 2.36 3.87 -2.08
N ILE A 160 1.10 3.94 -1.68
CA ILE A 160 0.23 5.07 -1.96
C ILE A 160 -0.30 5.68 -0.67
N SER A 161 -0.35 7.03 -0.57
CA SER A 161 -0.91 7.78 0.56
C SER A 161 -0.27 7.36 1.89
N ALA A 162 -1.03 6.81 2.84
CA ALA A 162 -0.51 6.25 4.09
C ALA A 162 0.54 5.16 3.86
N GLY A 163 0.32 4.27 2.88
CA GLY A 163 1.30 3.24 2.50
C GLY A 163 2.61 3.83 1.98
N ALA A 164 2.55 4.96 1.25
CA ALA A 164 3.75 5.68 0.84
C ALA A 164 4.47 6.33 2.03
N GLY A 165 3.74 6.81 3.04
CA GLY A 165 4.31 7.26 4.31
C GLY A 165 5.04 6.14 5.05
N LEU A 166 4.41 4.93 5.12
CA LEU A 166 5.06 3.74 5.67
C LEU A 166 6.31 3.34 4.86
N ALA A 167 6.25 3.40 3.53
CA ALA A 167 7.39 3.09 2.67
C ALA A 167 8.57 4.05 2.92
N ALA A 168 8.29 5.34 3.12
CA ALA A 168 9.31 6.31 3.47
C ALA A 168 9.95 6.00 4.84
N GLY A 169 9.13 5.73 5.87
CA GLY A 169 9.61 5.32 7.18
C GLY A 169 10.39 4.01 7.16
N LEU A 170 9.91 3.03 6.36
CA LEU A 170 10.59 1.75 6.18
C LEU A 170 11.97 1.91 5.53
N ALA A 171 12.10 2.79 4.53
CA ALA A 171 13.40 3.08 3.91
C ALA A 171 14.42 3.61 4.92
N LEU A 172 13.98 4.52 5.80
CA LEU A 172 14.84 5.04 6.87
C LEU A 172 15.23 3.93 7.84
N MET A 173 14.27 3.09 8.26
CA MET A 173 14.53 1.97 9.17
C MET A 173 15.52 0.95 8.56
N VAL A 174 15.36 0.61 7.29
CA VAL A 174 16.26 -0.29 6.55
C VAL A 174 17.67 0.29 6.48
N ARG A 175 17.80 1.57 6.11
CA ARG A 175 19.05 2.30 6.09
C ARG A 175 19.78 2.26 7.44
N ASP A 176 19.05 2.58 8.51
CA ASP A 176 19.62 2.73 9.85
C ASP A 176 20.04 1.37 10.44
N ARG A 177 19.35 0.29 10.08
CA ARG A 177 19.74 -1.08 10.47
C ARG A 177 20.86 -1.66 9.63
N GLY A 178 20.98 -1.25 8.36
CA GLY A 178 22.05 -1.69 7.47
C GLY A 178 22.06 -3.19 7.15
N GLU A 179 20.90 -3.88 7.27
CA GLU A 179 20.80 -5.33 7.12
C GLU A 179 20.70 -5.74 5.63
N PHE A 180 20.12 -4.87 4.79
CA PHE A 180 19.98 -5.07 3.34
C PHE A 180 19.81 -3.74 2.62
N ASN A 181 19.95 -3.75 1.29
CA ASN A 181 19.85 -2.56 0.46
C ASN A 181 18.53 -2.53 -0.31
N LEU A 182 18.01 -1.33 -0.51
CA LEU A 182 16.88 -1.06 -1.39
C LEU A 182 17.38 -0.43 -2.68
N SER A 183 16.87 -0.91 -3.82
CA SER A 183 17.28 -0.41 -5.14
C SER A 183 16.51 0.85 -5.55
N PHE A 184 15.27 1.01 -5.08
CA PHE A 184 14.39 2.09 -5.47
C PHE A 184 13.28 2.33 -4.45
N GLN A 185 12.72 3.54 -4.44
CA GLN A 185 11.58 3.92 -3.63
C GLN A 185 10.52 4.62 -4.50
N LEU A 186 9.28 4.13 -4.47
CA LEU A 186 8.14 4.70 -5.18
C LEU A 186 7.12 5.24 -4.18
N LEU A 187 6.98 6.55 -4.09
CA LEU A 187 6.05 7.22 -3.17
C LEU A 187 4.95 7.94 -3.95
N LEU A 188 3.73 7.41 -3.94
CA LEU A 188 2.57 8.04 -4.55
C LEU A 188 1.80 8.84 -3.50
N CYS A 189 1.74 10.17 -3.64
CA CYS A 189 1.11 11.13 -2.72
C CYS A 189 1.34 10.80 -1.23
N PRO A 190 2.60 10.72 -0.76
CA PRO A 190 2.92 10.19 0.55
C PRO A 190 2.45 11.07 1.70
N MET A 191 1.92 10.45 2.77
CA MET A 191 1.63 11.11 4.04
C MET A 191 2.92 11.15 4.88
N LEU A 192 3.62 12.29 4.88
CA LEU A 192 4.95 12.43 5.49
C LEU A 192 4.97 13.29 6.75
N ASP A 193 3.94 14.10 6.99
CA ASP A 193 3.90 15.03 8.11
C ASP A 193 2.52 15.01 8.77
N ASP A 194 2.46 14.74 10.05
CA ASP A 194 1.25 14.69 10.88
C ASP A 194 0.96 16.00 11.62
N ARG A 195 1.86 16.97 11.50
CA ARG A 195 1.79 18.24 12.24
C ARG A 195 0.82 19.22 11.59
N ASN A 196 -0.30 19.10 11.31
CA ASN A 196 -1.29 20.03 10.74
C ASN A 196 -1.07 21.55 10.98
N GLU A 197 0.18 21.98 11.04
CA GLU A 197 0.61 23.36 11.33
C GLU A 197 1.09 24.11 10.10
N LEU A 198 1.20 23.42 8.95
CA LEU A 198 1.66 24.03 7.71
C LEU A 198 0.58 24.90 7.08
N VAL A 199 0.99 25.99 6.42
CA VAL A 199 0.06 26.89 5.69
C VAL A 199 -0.82 26.12 4.71
N SER A 200 -0.30 25.07 4.08
CA SER A 200 -1.05 24.19 3.17
C SER A 200 -2.22 23.46 3.83
N THR A 201 -2.14 23.16 5.15
CA THR A 201 -3.23 22.48 5.89
C THR A 201 -4.39 23.42 6.22
N HIS A 202 -4.20 24.74 6.09
CA HIS A 202 -5.24 25.75 6.28
C HIS A 202 -5.87 26.22 4.96
N PHE A 203 -5.47 25.62 3.84
CA PHE A 203 -6.05 25.95 2.54
C PHE A 203 -7.53 25.52 2.48
N PRO A 204 -8.43 26.31 1.82
CA PRO A 204 -9.86 26.02 1.80
C PRO A 204 -10.27 24.65 1.25
N LEU A 205 -9.36 23.96 0.57
CA LEU A 205 -9.60 22.63 0.00
C LEU A 205 -9.17 21.48 0.95
N THR A 206 -8.53 21.77 2.08
CA THR A 206 -8.21 20.75 3.08
C THR A 206 -9.50 20.18 3.67
N GLY A 207 -9.53 18.87 3.88
CA GLY A 207 -10.70 18.19 4.40
C GLY A 207 -11.73 17.76 3.33
N ILE A 208 -11.42 17.91 2.02
CA ILE A 208 -12.28 17.36 0.96
C ILE A 208 -12.16 15.85 0.87
N SER A 209 -10.97 15.32 1.16
CA SER A 209 -10.68 13.89 1.08
C SER A 209 -10.33 13.25 2.44
N TRP A 210 -9.87 14.07 3.40
CA TRP A 210 -9.48 13.65 4.77
C TRP A 210 -9.65 14.79 5.76
#